data_5c9a6584add55b19ddab4a26896cc380
#
_entry.id   5c9a6584add55b19ddab4a26896cc380
#
_cell.length_a   1.000
_cell.length_b   1.000
_cell.length_c   1.000
_cell.angle_alpha   90.00
_cell.angle_beta   90.00
_cell.angle_gamma   90.00
#
_symmetry.space_group_name_H-M   'P 1'
#
loop_
_entity.id
_entity.type
_entity.pdbx_description
1 polymer ?
#
loop_
_entity_poly.entity_id
_entity_poly.type
_entity_poly.pdbx_seq_one_letter_code
_entity_poly.pdbx_strand_id
1 'polypeptide(L)'
;MVVWHNSRCSKSRGACTLLAERGVEPMIVRYLDDPPAREEILRVMGLLGIDDPRQMMRANEPLYGQLGLGTADRDALIDAMVANPVLIERPIVIRGDRAVIARPPELLVDLLT
;
A
#
# COMPACT_ATOMS: atom_id res chain seq x y z
N MET A 1 -0.13 10.50 -10.64
CA MET A 1 -0.46 9.93 -9.32
C MET A 1 -0.84 8.47 -9.49
N VAL A 2 -0.37 7.61 -8.61
CA VAL A 2 -0.58 6.16 -8.68
C VAL A 2 -1.29 5.70 -7.41
N VAL A 3 -2.29 4.82 -7.56
CA VAL A 3 -2.98 4.20 -6.43
C VAL A 3 -2.82 2.69 -6.51
N TRP A 4 -2.26 2.09 -5.46
CA TRP A 4 -2.32 0.64 -5.28
C TRP A 4 -3.68 0.32 -4.67
N HIS A 5 -4.54 -0.23 -5.50
CA HIS A 5 -5.99 -0.28 -5.27
C HIS A 5 -6.49 -1.69 -5.07
N ASN A 6 -7.36 -1.85 -4.07
CA ASN A 6 -8.16 -3.05 -3.87
C ASN A 6 -9.64 -2.66 -4.00
N SER A 7 -10.28 -3.08 -5.09
CA SER A 7 -11.67 -2.70 -5.40
C SER A 7 -12.69 -3.23 -4.37
N ARG A 8 -12.32 -4.22 -3.57
CA ARG A 8 -13.18 -4.78 -2.52
C ARG A 8 -13.05 -4.04 -1.19
N CYS A 9 -12.09 -3.13 -1.07
CA CYS A 9 -11.84 -2.38 0.15
C CYS A 9 -12.52 -1.01 0.09
N SER A 10 -13.40 -0.71 1.08
CA SER A 10 -14.11 0.57 1.12
C SER A 10 -13.16 1.77 1.24
N LYS A 11 -12.07 1.64 1.99
CA LYS A 11 -11.06 2.70 2.13
C LYS A 11 -10.37 2.97 0.80
N SER A 12 -10.07 1.91 0.05
CA SER A 12 -9.45 2.03 -1.26
C SER A 12 -10.39 2.71 -2.26
N ARG A 13 -11.68 2.33 -2.27
CA ARG A 13 -12.68 2.99 -3.10
C ARG A 13 -12.87 4.45 -2.68
N GLY A 14 -12.86 4.72 -1.36
CA GLY A 14 -12.97 6.07 -0.83
C GLY A 14 -11.84 6.99 -1.29
N ALA A 15 -10.61 6.48 -1.35
CA ALA A 15 -9.47 7.23 -1.86
C ALA A 15 -9.65 7.60 -3.33
N CYS A 16 -10.10 6.66 -4.16
CA CYS A 16 -10.35 6.91 -5.58
C CYS A 16 -11.48 7.95 -5.77
N THR A 17 -12.54 7.86 -4.97
CA THR A 17 -13.64 8.83 -5.00
C THR A 17 -13.14 10.23 -4.64
N LEU A 18 -12.34 10.34 -3.58
CA LEU A 18 -11.80 11.62 -3.14
C LEU A 18 -10.91 12.26 -4.21
N LEU A 19 -10.06 11.45 -4.87
CA LEU A 19 -9.22 11.94 -5.98
C LEU A 19 -10.09 12.45 -7.12
N ALA A 20 -11.14 11.72 -7.49
CA ALA A 20 -12.06 12.12 -8.55
C ALA A 20 -12.76 13.45 -8.21
N GLU A 21 -13.17 13.63 -6.96
CA GLU A 21 -13.77 14.88 -6.49
C GLU A 21 -12.81 16.05 -6.57
N ARG A 22 -11.51 15.77 -6.50
CA ARG A 22 -10.45 16.79 -6.61
C ARG A 22 -9.95 16.96 -8.05
N GLY A 23 -10.60 16.33 -9.03
CA GLY A 23 -10.24 16.43 -10.44
C GLY A 23 -8.97 15.65 -10.81
N VAL A 24 -8.58 14.66 -10.01
CA VAL A 24 -7.38 13.86 -10.24
C VAL A 24 -7.78 12.49 -10.77
N GLU A 25 -7.22 12.10 -11.92
CA GLU A 25 -7.35 10.75 -12.48
C GLU A 25 -6.06 9.98 -12.21
N PRO A 26 -6.03 9.08 -11.21
CA PRO A 26 -4.82 8.34 -10.91
C PRO A 26 -4.64 7.16 -11.87
N MET A 27 -3.39 6.71 -11.99
CA MET A 27 -3.10 5.41 -12.56
C MET A 27 -3.43 4.37 -11.48
N ILE A 28 -4.32 3.44 -11.80
CA ILE A 28 -4.74 2.39 -10.87
C ILE A 28 -3.86 1.16 -11.07
N VAL A 29 -3.21 0.73 -9.99
CA VAL A 29 -2.47 -0.52 -9.96
C VAL A 29 -3.24 -1.50 -9.08
N ARG A 30 -3.75 -2.55 -9.69
CA ARG A 30 -4.47 -3.63 -8.99
C ARG A 30 -3.43 -4.62 -8.48
N TYR A 31 -2.82 -4.29 -7.36
CA TYR A 31 -1.66 -5.01 -6.84
C TYR A 31 -1.94 -6.47 -6.48
N LEU A 32 -3.21 -6.85 -6.27
CA LEU A 32 -3.57 -8.25 -6.02
C LEU A 32 -3.49 -9.09 -7.30
N ASP A 33 -3.76 -8.48 -8.46
CA ASP A 33 -3.73 -9.14 -9.77
C ASP A 33 -2.37 -8.98 -10.46
N ASP A 34 -1.71 -7.86 -10.18
CA ASP A 34 -0.40 -7.51 -10.73
C ASP A 34 0.53 -7.14 -9.57
N PRO A 35 1.08 -8.15 -8.87
CA PRO A 35 1.84 -7.93 -7.65
C PRO A 35 3.12 -7.12 -7.91
N PRO A 36 3.46 -6.20 -6.98
CA PRO A 36 4.70 -5.45 -7.11
C PRO A 36 5.93 -6.34 -6.93
N ALA A 37 6.98 -6.03 -7.68
CA ALA A 37 8.27 -6.67 -7.50
C ALA A 37 8.93 -6.17 -6.20
N ARG A 38 9.97 -6.90 -5.75
CA ARG A 38 10.70 -6.54 -4.52
C ARG A 38 11.24 -5.11 -4.58
N GLU A 39 11.83 -4.72 -5.71
CA GLU A 39 12.37 -3.37 -5.89
C GLU A 39 11.30 -2.30 -5.75
N GLU A 40 10.10 -2.58 -6.22
CA GLU A 40 8.98 -1.65 -6.13
C GLU A 40 8.52 -1.48 -4.68
N ILE A 41 8.48 -2.58 -3.91
CA ILE A 41 8.14 -2.51 -2.48
C ILE A 41 9.19 -1.69 -1.74
N LEU A 42 10.47 -1.92 -2.02
CA LEU A 42 11.55 -1.15 -1.39
C LEU A 42 11.45 0.34 -1.73
N ARG A 43 11.14 0.66 -2.99
CA ARG A 43 10.94 2.06 -3.42
C ARG A 43 9.79 2.71 -2.66
N VAL A 44 8.66 2.02 -2.56
CA VAL A 44 7.49 2.56 -1.87
C VAL A 44 7.74 2.73 -0.38
N MET A 45 8.46 1.80 0.26
CA MET A 45 8.88 1.97 1.65
C MET A 45 9.65 3.28 1.85
N GLY A 46 10.59 3.56 0.94
CA GLY A 46 11.35 4.81 0.98
C GLY A 46 10.46 6.04 0.83
N LEU A 47 9.49 5.99 -0.10
CA LEU A 47 8.53 7.07 -0.32
C LEU A 47 7.60 7.28 0.87
N LEU A 48 7.23 6.20 1.56
CA LEU A 48 6.43 6.25 2.79
C LEU A 48 7.24 6.74 3.99
N GLY A 49 8.56 6.72 3.90
CA GLY A 49 9.43 7.08 5.01
C GLY A 49 9.46 6.06 6.12
N ILE A 50 9.26 4.78 5.80
CA ILE A 50 9.23 3.69 6.78
C ILE A 50 10.44 2.77 6.59
N ASP A 51 10.92 2.23 7.71
CA ASP A 51 12.04 1.26 7.74
C ASP A 51 11.54 -0.15 8.02
N ASP A 52 10.53 -0.27 8.87
CA ASP A 52 9.92 -1.55 9.23
C ASP A 52 8.80 -1.88 8.23
N PRO A 53 8.93 -2.95 7.44
CA PRO A 53 7.89 -3.34 6.50
C PRO A 53 6.52 -3.56 7.15
N ARG A 54 6.47 -3.88 8.45
CA ARG A 54 5.19 -4.07 9.16
C ARG A 54 4.32 -2.82 9.12
N GLN A 55 4.91 -1.64 8.97
CA GLN A 55 4.16 -0.39 8.91
C GLN A 55 3.32 -0.25 7.62
N MET A 56 3.59 -1.08 6.61
CA MET A 56 2.76 -1.15 5.40
C MET A 56 2.09 -2.51 5.22
N MET A 57 1.98 -3.30 6.29
CA MET A 57 1.42 -4.66 6.23
C MET A 57 0.13 -4.77 7.04
N ARG A 58 -0.71 -5.69 6.61
CA ARG A 58 -1.97 -6.01 7.27
C ARG A 58 -1.74 -7.09 8.33
N ALA A 59 -1.36 -6.67 9.54
CA ALA A 59 -1.06 -7.60 10.64
C ALA A 59 -2.29 -8.41 11.10
N ASN A 60 -3.50 -7.94 10.82
CA ASN A 60 -4.73 -8.65 11.15
C ASN A 60 -5.17 -9.66 10.06
N GLU A 61 -4.44 -9.74 8.97
CA GLU A 61 -4.69 -10.76 7.94
C GLU A 61 -4.29 -12.12 8.51
N PRO A 62 -5.15 -13.18 8.39
CA PRO A 62 -4.82 -14.50 8.94
C PRO A 62 -3.47 -15.04 8.48
N LEU A 63 -3.12 -14.79 7.22
CA LEU A 63 -1.85 -15.25 6.66
C LEU A 63 -0.64 -14.67 7.40
N TYR A 64 -0.73 -13.46 7.94
CA TYR A 64 0.33 -12.84 8.71
C TYR A 64 0.72 -13.71 9.91
N GLY A 65 -0.27 -14.19 10.66
CA GLY A 65 -0.03 -15.09 11.79
C GLY A 65 0.43 -16.49 11.34
N GLN A 66 -0.16 -17.01 10.28
CA GLN A 66 0.17 -18.35 9.75
C GLN A 66 1.63 -18.44 9.29
N LEU A 67 2.17 -17.35 8.75
CA LEU A 67 3.56 -17.30 8.28
C LEU A 67 4.54 -16.86 9.37
N GLY A 68 4.07 -16.58 10.59
CA GLY A 68 4.93 -16.18 11.71
C GLY A 68 5.61 -14.84 11.50
N LEU A 69 4.95 -13.91 10.81
CA LEU A 69 5.57 -12.64 10.40
C LEU A 69 5.80 -11.67 11.55
N GLY A 70 5.13 -11.89 12.69
CA GLY A 70 5.33 -11.07 13.89
C GLY A 70 6.76 -11.08 14.40
N THR A 71 7.51 -12.17 14.16
CA THR A 71 8.90 -12.35 14.58
C THR A 71 9.88 -12.49 13.41
N ALA A 72 9.41 -12.31 12.17
CA ALA A 72 10.26 -12.43 10.99
C ALA A 72 11.18 -11.23 10.83
N ASP A 73 12.32 -11.43 10.15
CA ASP A 73 13.21 -10.33 9.84
C ASP A 73 12.70 -9.50 8.65
N ARG A 74 13.39 -8.38 8.38
CA ARG A 74 13.00 -7.42 7.36
C ARG A 74 12.90 -8.05 5.97
N ASP A 75 13.88 -8.84 5.58
CA ASP A 75 13.90 -9.47 4.26
C ASP A 75 12.77 -10.49 4.11
N ALA A 76 12.50 -11.27 5.16
CA ALA A 76 11.41 -12.24 5.14
C ALA A 76 10.05 -11.53 5.01
N LEU A 77 9.87 -10.37 5.65
CA LEU A 77 8.65 -9.58 5.54
C LEU A 77 8.43 -9.06 4.13
N ILE A 78 9.50 -8.55 3.50
CA ILE A 78 9.42 -8.06 2.11
C ILE A 78 9.10 -9.21 1.16
N ASP A 79 9.79 -10.34 1.32
CA ASP A 79 9.54 -11.53 0.50
C ASP A 79 8.10 -12.03 0.67
N ALA A 80 7.57 -11.96 1.87
CA ALA A 80 6.17 -12.36 2.13
C ALA A 80 5.17 -11.48 1.38
N MET A 81 5.41 -10.17 1.30
CA MET A 81 4.57 -9.26 0.54
C MET A 81 4.65 -9.51 -0.96
N VAL A 82 5.85 -9.82 -1.48
CA VAL A 82 6.02 -10.16 -2.91
C VAL A 82 5.23 -11.42 -3.26
N ALA A 83 5.33 -12.44 -2.41
CA ALA A 83 4.65 -13.72 -2.64
C ALA A 83 3.15 -13.65 -2.34
N ASN A 84 2.74 -12.76 -1.43
CA ASN A 84 1.36 -12.67 -0.93
C ASN A 84 0.92 -11.21 -0.85
N PRO A 85 0.56 -10.59 -1.97
CA PRO A 85 0.21 -9.15 -1.98
C PRO A 85 -0.98 -8.80 -1.10
N VAL A 86 -1.81 -9.76 -0.70
CA VAL A 86 -2.89 -9.54 0.27
C VAL A 86 -2.38 -8.99 1.61
N LEU A 87 -1.09 -9.18 1.91
CA LEU A 87 -0.46 -8.68 3.13
C LEU A 87 -0.15 -7.18 3.07
N ILE A 88 -0.23 -6.56 1.90
CA ILE A 88 0.08 -5.13 1.73
C ILE A 88 -1.13 -4.30 2.18
N GLU A 89 -0.86 -3.25 2.96
CA GLU A 89 -1.89 -2.30 3.38
C GLU A 89 -2.44 -1.53 2.17
N ARG A 90 -3.68 -1.06 2.24
CA ARG A 90 -4.38 -0.43 1.12
C ARG A 90 -5.30 0.69 1.60
N PRO A 91 -5.49 1.71 0.76
CA PRO A 91 -4.77 1.99 -0.47
C PRO A 91 -3.43 2.65 -0.19
N ILE A 92 -2.45 2.44 -1.06
CA ILE A 92 -1.21 3.21 -1.05
C ILE A 92 -1.30 4.19 -2.22
N VAL A 93 -1.14 5.48 -1.92
CA VAL A 93 -1.23 6.55 -2.92
C VAL A 93 0.15 7.17 -3.08
N ILE A 94 0.62 7.26 -4.33
CA ILE A 94 1.97 7.70 -4.65
C ILE A 94 1.88 8.91 -5.59
N ARG A 95 2.59 9.98 -5.24
CA ARG A 95 2.75 11.15 -6.09
C ARG A 95 4.21 11.58 -6.13
N GLY A 96 4.88 11.33 -7.27
CA GLY A 96 6.29 11.69 -7.43
C GLY A 96 7.16 10.97 -6.40
N ASP A 97 7.79 11.74 -5.53
CA ASP A 97 8.71 11.25 -4.50
C ASP A 97 8.06 11.11 -3.12
N ARG A 98 6.74 11.13 -3.06
CA ARG A 98 5.97 10.99 -1.81
C ARG A 98 4.91 9.91 -1.94
N ALA A 99 4.61 9.25 -0.82
CA ALA A 99 3.54 8.26 -0.75
C ALA A 99 2.86 8.31 0.61
N VAL A 100 1.63 7.81 0.67
CA VAL A 100 0.88 7.70 1.92
C VAL A 100 0.00 6.45 1.88
N ILE A 101 -0.17 5.81 3.03
CA ILE A 101 -1.23 4.81 3.22
C ILE A 101 -2.48 5.61 3.58
N ALA A 102 -3.44 5.67 2.66
CA ALA A 102 -4.61 6.54 2.78
C ALA A 102 -5.72 5.88 3.62
N ARG A 103 -5.45 5.67 4.88
CA ARG A 103 -6.38 5.14 5.88
C ARG A 103 -6.36 6.02 7.12
N PRO A 104 -7.33 6.94 7.29
CA PRO A 104 -8.48 7.18 6.40
C PRO A 104 -8.09 7.82 5.05
N PRO A 105 -8.98 7.74 4.04
CA PRO A 105 -8.67 8.28 2.70
C PRO A 105 -8.24 9.75 2.69
N GLU A 106 -8.71 10.55 3.61
CA GLU A 106 -8.38 11.97 3.71
C GLU A 106 -6.88 12.24 3.87
N LEU A 107 -6.11 11.25 4.34
CA LEU A 107 -4.66 11.40 4.45
C LEU A 107 -3.97 11.69 3.10
N LEU A 108 -4.61 11.31 1.98
CA LEU A 108 -4.05 11.58 0.67
C LEU A 108 -4.04 13.07 0.32
N VAL A 109 -4.85 13.88 1.00
CA VAL A 109 -4.95 15.32 0.71
C VAL A 109 -3.59 16.01 0.84
N ASP A 110 -2.75 15.57 1.76
CA ASP A 110 -1.41 16.12 1.94
C ASP A 110 -0.52 15.93 0.69
N LEU A 111 -0.80 14.93 -0.13
CA LEU A 111 -0.08 14.71 -1.38
C LEU A 111 -0.50 15.71 -2.47
N LEU A 112 -1.63 16.39 -2.31
CA LEU A 112 -2.17 17.30 -3.32
C LEU A 112 -1.67 18.73 -3.16
N THR A 113 -0.92 19.00 -2.13
CA THR A 113 -0.39 20.35 -1.82
C THR A 113 1.06 20.53 -2.28
#